data_cb30623ab783ae6d71f064130e36f9e8
#
_entry.id   cb30623ab783ae6d71f064130e36f9e8
#
_cell.length_a   1.000
_cell.length_b   1.000
_cell.length_c   1.000
_cell.angle_alpha   90.00
_cell.angle_beta   90.00
_cell.angle_gamma   90.00
#
_symmetry.space_group_name_H-M   'P 1'
#
loop_
_entity.id
_entity.type
_entity.pdbx_description
1 polymer ?
#
loop_
_entity_poly.entity_id
_entity_poly.type
_entity_poly.pdbx_seq_one_letter_code
_entity_poly.pdbx_strand_id
1 'polypeptide(L)'
;MIDDETMISIRRHTQIQSVVYKRVSSDIGKSIVKAFDMLVKDVEGEKDDKVIVDLFLKFLLSQDVPIVHIDRALKKYDISEVNPKLIGYLKEFLEKMRGEDNKVREDAESHEKALCEFLLKSNLVFETEADLKAKGESLTPDVLLKEAVTITVGDTTHQVRWIDAKNYSLAPHKFFLSKLTKQAAKYIKAFGPGAFVFNHSIDDSFRLENVIMLDGSALYL
;
A
#
# COMPACT_ATOMS: atom_id res chain seq x y z
N MET A 1 11.22 17.12 -12.73
CA MET A 1 10.29 17.70 -11.72
C MET A 1 9.48 16.52 -11.22
N ILE A 2 9.37 16.33 -9.92
CA ILE A 2 8.59 15.21 -9.36
C ILE A 2 7.12 15.60 -9.48
N ASP A 3 6.29 14.75 -10.08
CA ASP A 3 4.85 14.98 -10.20
C ASP A 3 4.10 14.81 -8.86
N ASP A 4 2.86 15.28 -8.80
CA ASP A 4 2.07 15.28 -7.57
C ASP A 4 1.75 13.86 -7.09
N GLU A 5 1.51 12.91 -8.00
CA GLU A 5 1.20 11.50 -7.65
C GLU A 5 2.41 10.82 -7.03
N THR A 6 3.59 11.03 -7.58
CA THR A 6 4.86 10.58 -7.00
C THR A 6 5.06 11.17 -5.59
N MET A 7 4.80 12.48 -5.40
CA MET A 7 4.91 13.12 -4.10
C MET A 7 3.92 12.55 -3.09
N ILE A 8 2.68 12.28 -3.48
CA ILE A 8 1.66 11.64 -2.64
C ILE A 8 2.11 10.23 -2.25
N SER A 9 2.59 9.45 -3.21
CA SER A 9 3.11 8.10 -2.97
C SER A 9 4.28 8.10 -1.98
N ILE A 10 5.26 8.98 -2.15
CA ILE A 10 6.41 9.11 -1.23
C ILE A 10 5.95 9.50 0.18
N ARG A 11 5.05 10.49 0.31
CA ARG A 11 4.48 10.91 1.61
C ARG A 11 3.77 9.76 2.30
N ARG A 12 2.92 9.03 1.58
CA ARG A 12 2.20 7.87 2.11
C ARG A 12 3.16 6.79 2.61
N HIS A 13 4.21 6.48 1.84
CA HIS A 13 5.24 5.52 2.25
C HIS A 13 6.01 5.97 3.50
N THR A 14 6.35 7.25 3.56
CA THR A 14 7.02 7.84 4.74
C THR A 14 6.14 7.70 5.99
N GLN A 15 4.84 7.99 5.87
CA GLN A 15 3.89 7.82 6.97
C GLN A 15 3.79 6.36 7.43
N ILE A 16 3.61 5.42 6.50
CA ILE A 16 3.55 3.98 6.82
C ILE A 16 4.84 3.53 7.50
N GLN A 17 6.00 3.98 7.02
CA GLN A 17 7.28 3.65 7.63
C GLN A 17 7.39 4.19 9.05
N SER A 18 7.01 5.44 9.30
CA SER A 18 7.07 6.05 10.64
C SER A 18 6.25 5.28 11.67
N VAL A 19 5.10 4.75 11.24
CA VAL A 19 4.19 3.95 12.06
C VAL A 19 4.73 2.54 12.33
N VAL A 20 5.32 1.90 11.32
CA VAL A 20 5.86 0.53 11.46
C VAL A 20 7.09 0.51 12.37
N TYR A 21 7.91 1.57 12.35
CA TYR A 21 9.07 1.66 13.24
C TYR A 21 8.74 2.11 14.66
N LYS A 22 7.69 2.89 14.86
CA LYS A 22 7.11 3.08 16.19
C LYS A 22 6.38 1.75 16.50
N ARG A 23 6.96 0.87 17.32
CA ARG A 23 6.27 -0.34 17.78
C ARG A 23 4.86 0.06 18.22
N VAL A 24 3.88 -0.29 17.39
CA VAL A 24 2.47 -0.14 17.73
C VAL A 24 2.23 -1.11 18.87
N SER A 25 2.35 -0.65 20.12
CA SER A 25 2.10 -1.47 21.29
C SER A 25 0.64 -1.93 21.25
N SER A 26 0.37 -3.08 21.86
CA SER A 26 -1.00 -3.61 22.05
C SER A 26 -1.94 -2.60 22.73
N ASP A 27 -1.40 -1.55 23.31
CA ASP A 27 -2.11 -0.51 24.08
C ASP A 27 -2.55 0.70 23.23
N ILE A 28 -2.16 0.80 21.94
CA ILE A 28 -2.61 1.91 21.08
C ILE A 28 -4.13 1.97 21.00
N GLY A 29 -4.80 0.82 20.88
CA GLY A 29 -6.26 0.80 20.85
C GLY A 29 -6.88 1.40 22.13
N LYS A 30 -6.37 1.04 23.29
CA LYS A 30 -6.81 1.59 24.58
C LYS A 30 -6.48 3.09 24.68
N SER A 31 -5.32 3.50 24.20
CA SER A 31 -4.90 4.91 24.20
C SER A 31 -5.78 5.77 23.30
N ILE A 32 -6.20 5.24 22.14
CA ILE A 32 -7.12 5.91 21.21
C ILE A 32 -8.48 6.15 21.91
N VAL A 33 -9.07 5.12 22.49
CA VAL A 33 -10.36 5.24 23.19
C VAL A 33 -10.24 6.19 24.38
N LYS A 34 -9.18 6.06 25.19
CA LYS A 34 -8.95 6.96 26.32
C LYS A 34 -8.78 8.42 25.90
N ALA A 35 -8.04 8.67 24.81
CA ALA A 35 -7.89 10.02 24.26
C ALA A 35 -9.22 10.60 23.78
N PHE A 36 -10.07 9.76 23.17
CA PHE A 36 -11.41 10.14 22.75
C PHE A 36 -12.32 10.49 23.95
N ASP A 37 -12.35 9.63 24.96
CA ASP A 37 -13.11 9.84 26.20
C ASP A 37 -12.68 11.13 26.93
N MET A 38 -11.37 11.39 27.00
CA MET A 38 -10.85 12.62 27.59
C MET A 38 -11.31 13.86 26.82
N LEU A 39 -11.20 13.80 25.49
CA LEU A 39 -11.55 14.93 24.63
C LEU A 39 -13.07 15.23 24.67
N VAL A 40 -13.90 14.20 24.77
CA VAL A 40 -15.34 14.34 24.95
C VAL A 40 -15.66 15.01 26.30
N LYS A 41 -15.00 14.59 27.40
CA LYS A 41 -15.21 15.16 28.75
C LYS A 41 -14.71 16.59 28.85
N ASP A 42 -13.58 16.93 28.22
CA ASP A 42 -12.98 18.27 28.28
C ASP A 42 -13.77 19.31 27.47
N VAL A 43 -14.66 18.85 26.58
CA VAL A 43 -15.40 19.71 25.65
C VAL A 43 -16.92 19.70 25.90
N GLU A 44 -17.39 18.92 26.90
CA GLU A 44 -18.79 18.92 27.30
C GLU A 44 -19.25 20.33 27.68
N GLY A 45 -20.06 20.93 26.81
CA GLY A 45 -20.83 22.12 27.09
C GLY A 45 -20.70 23.31 26.13
N GLU A 46 -19.67 23.41 25.28
CA GLU A 46 -19.43 24.61 24.49
C GLU A 46 -19.12 24.43 23.00
N LYS A 47 -18.84 23.21 22.50
CA LYS A 47 -18.44 23.01 21.11
C LYS A 47 -19.36 22.06 20.35
N ASP A 48 -19.52 22.35 19.06
CA ASP A 48 -20.19 21.48 18.10
C ASP A 48 -19.49 20.11 18.07
N ASP A 49 -20.27 19.04 18.12
CA ASP A 49 -19.81 17.64 18.05
C ASP A 49 -18.85 17.40 16.87
N LYS A 50 -19.06 18.08 15.76
CA LYS A 50 -18.20 18.02 14.60
C LYS A 50 -16.79 18.56 14.86
N VAL A 51 -16.69 19.65 15.63
CA VAL A 51 -15.41 20.25 16.02
C VAL A 51 -14.63 19.30 16.93
N ILE A 52 -15.32 18.57 17.81
CA ILE A 52 -14.70 17.58 18.70
C ILE A 52 -14.10 16.45 17.88
N VAL A 53 -14.83 15.90 16.91
CA VAL A 53 -14.35 14.84 16.03
C VAL A 53 -13.16 15.33 15.19
N ASP A 54 -13.22 16.54 14.63
CA ASP A 54 -12.11 17.12 13.85
C ASP A 54 -10.84 17.30 14.69
N LEU A 55 -10.97 17.74 15.94
CA LEU A 55 -9.83 17.86 16.86
C LEU A 55 -9.23 16.50 17.20
N PHE A 56 -10.08 15.50 17.48
CA PHE A 56 -9.64 14.14 17.74
C PHE A 56 -8.89 13.53 16.56
N LEU A 57 -9.43 13.70 15.35
CA LEU A 57 -8.80 13.19 14.14
C LEU A 57 -7.49 13.90 13.84
N LYS A 58 -7.42 15.23 13.99
CA LYS A 58 -6.16 15.98 13.87
C LYS A 58 -5.13 15.52 14.89
N PHE A 59 -5.55 15.25 16.12
CA PHE A 59 -4.67 14.68 17.16
C PHE A 59 -4.14 13.31 16.74
N LEU A 60 -5.01 12.39 16.30
CA LEU A 60 -4.58 11.05 15.87
C LEU A 60 -3.66 11.09 14.64
N LEU A 61 -3.97 11.92 13.66
CA LEU A 61 -3.13 12.12 12.48
C LEU A 61 -1.77 12.73 12.86
N SER A 62 -1.73 13.64 13.83
CA SER A 62 -0.47 14.20 14.34
C SER A 62 0.41 13.17 15.07
N GLN A 63 -0.18 12.07 15.56
CA GLN A 63 0.52 10.96 16.19
C GLN A 63 0.88 9.85 15.18
N ASP A 64 0.68 10.07 13.88
CA ASP A 64 0.90 9.10 12.82
C ASP A 64 0.15 7.77 13.05
N VAL A 65 -1.04 7.80 13.62
CA VAL A 65 -1.87 6.60 13.86
C VAL A 65 -2.58 6.23 12.55
N PRO A 66 -2.34 5.05 11.98
CA PRO A 66 -3.03 4.61 10.79
C PRO A 66 -4.53 4.45 11.03
N ILE A 67 -5.34 4.87 10.06
CA ILE A 67 -6.80 4.81 10.11
C ILE A 67 -7.31 3.39 10.37
N VAL A 68 -6.64 2.37 9.82
CA VAL A 68 -6.98 0.96 10.09
C VAL A 68 -6.89 0.60 11.57
N HIS A 69 -6.01 1.24 12.34
CA HIS A 69 -5.91 1.02 13.78
C HIS A 69 -7.00 1.76 14.54
N ILE A 70 -7.41 2.94 14.08
CA ILE A 70 -8.54 3.69 14.63
C ILE A 70 -9.82 2.88 14.45
N ASP A 71 -10.12 2.43 13.23
CA ASP A 71 -11.30 1.61 12.94
C ASP A 71 -11.33 0.31 13.76
N ARG A 72 -10.19 -0.36 13.87
CA ARG A 72 -10.06 -1.58 14.66
C ARG A 72 -10.23 -1.35 16.15
N ALA A 73 -9.71 -0.23 16.68
CA ALA A 73 -9.88 0.15 18.07
C ALA A 73 -11.34 0.43 18.39
N LEU A 74 -12.00 1.23 17.58
CA LEU A 74 -13.41 1.59 17.75
C LEU A 74 -14.37 0.41 17.63
N LYS A 75 -14.01 -0.61 16.84
CA LYS A 75 -14.77 -1.88 16.75
C LYS A 75 -14.55 -2.79 17.95
N LYS A 76 -13.37 -2.75 18.57
CA LYS A 76 -12.98 -3.65 19.66
C LYS A 76 -13.42 -3.14 21.02
N TYR A 77 -13.44 -1.84 21.21
CA TYR A 77 -13.76 -1.21 22.49
C TYR A 77 -15.19 -0.68 22.46
N ASP A 78 -15.89 -0.89 23.59
CA ASP A 78 -17.25 -0.39 23.75
C ASP A 78 -17.23 1.14 23.84
N ILE A 79 -17.83 1.78 22.84
CA ILE A 79 -18.02 3.23 22.78
C ILE A 79 -19.50 3.58 22.93
N SER A 80 -20.34 2.67 23.44
CA SER A 80 -21.79 2.85 23.57
C SER A 80 -22.16 3.99 24.53
N GLU A 81 -21.29 4.34 25.45
CA GLU A 81 -21.46 5.49 26.36
C GLU A 81 -21.14 6.84 25.71
N VAL A 82 -20.54 6.83 24.51
CA VAL A 82 -20.19 8.04 23.79
C VAL A 82 -21.41 8.56 23.03
N ASN A 83 -21.54 9.91 22.97
CA ASN A 83 -22.64 10.57 22.26
C ASN A 83 -22.83 10.00 20.84
N PRO A 84 -24.05 9.51 20.48
CA PRO A 84 -24.32 8.89 19.18
C PRO A 84 -24.00 9.78 17.98
N LYS A 85 -24.06 11.11 18.10
CA LYS A 85 -23.71 12.06 17.05
C LYS A 85 -22.20 12.03 16.77
N LEU A 86 -21.37 12.00 17.82
CA LEU A 86 -19.92 11.89 17.70
C LEU A 86 -19.53 10.59 16.99
N ILE A 87 -20.19 9.49 17.32
CA ILE A 87 -20.00 8.20 16.65
C ILE A 87 -20.41 8.31 15.18
N GLY A 88 -21.49 9.05 14.86
CA GLY A 88 -21.92 9.29 13.48
C GLY A 88 -20.85 10.00 12.65
N TYR A 89 -20.33 11.12 13.12
CA TYR A 89 -19.27 11.87 12.43
C TYR A 89 -17.98 11.06 12.27
N LEU A 90 -17.60 10.28 13.29
CA LEU A 90 -16.43 9.43 13.21
C LEU A 90 -16.58 8.32 12.17
N LYS A 91 -17.76 7.72 12.06
CA LYS A 91 -18.07 6.72 11.02
C LYS A 91 -18.02 7.35 9.63
N GLU A 92 -18.62 8.51 9.42
CA GLU A 92 -18.60 9.25 8.15
C GLU A 92 -17.15 9.52 7.70
N PHE A 93 -16.31 10.00 8.62
CA PHE A 93 -14.89 10.19 8.34
C PHE A 93 -14.19 8.90 7.95
N LEU A 94 -14.38 7.81 8.70
CA LEU A 94 -13.77 6.53 8.41
C LEU A 94 -14.24 5.96 7.06
N GLU A 95 -15.49 6.16 6.69
CA GLU A 95 -16.03 5.76 5.38
C GLU A 95 -15.40 6.56 4.25
N LYS A 96 -15.22 7.87 4.41
CA LYS A 96 -14.51 8.70 3.44
C LYS A 96 -13.08 8.21 3.23
N MET A 97 -12.36 7.93 4.32
CA MET A 97 -10.99 7.44 4.25
C MET A 97 -10.87 6.03 3.66
N ARG A 98 -11.89 5.17 3.88
CA ARG A 98 -11.99 3.86 3.20
C ARG A 98 -12.23 4.03 1.70
N GLY A 99 -12.98 5.06 1.30
CA GLY A 99 -13.15 5.39 -0.12
C GLY A 99 -11.81 5.69 -0.79
N GLU A 100 -10.92 6.43 -0.12
CA GLU A 100 -9.56 6.68 -0.61
C GLU A 100 -8.71 5.39 -0.68
N ASP A 101 -8.82 4.49 0.30
CA ASP A 101 -8.13 3.19 0.28
C ASP A 101 -8.68 2.27 -0.82
N ASN A 102 -9.99 2.32 -1.10
CA ASN A 102 -10.59 1.58 -2.22
C ASN A 102 -10.06 2.08 -3.56
N LYS A 103 -9.98 3.41 -3.74
CA LYS A 103 -9.40 3.99 -4.96
C LYS A 103 -7.97 3.50 -5.20
N VAL A 104 -7.14 3.48 -4.17
CA VAL A 104 -5.76 2.97 -4.28
C VAL A 104 -5.72 1.49 -4.69
N ARG A 105 -6.69 0.71 -4.22
CA ARG A 105 -6.80 -0.70 -4.62
C ARG A 105 -7.27 -0.83 -6.07
N GLU A 106 -8.25 -0.04 -6.49
CA GLU A 106 -8.71 0.02 -7.88
C GLU A 106 -7.57 0.45 -8.83
N ASP A 107 -6.76 1.44 -8.44
CA ASP A 107 -5.59 1.87 -9.19
C ASP A 107 -4.55 0.74 -9.30
N ALA A 108 -4.33 -0.04 -8.23
CA ALA A 108 -3.43 -1.20 -8.26
C ALA A 108 -3.95 -2.30 -9.20
N GLU A 109 -5.24 -2.66 -9.12
CA GLU A 109 -5.88 -3.63 -10.00
C GLU A 109 -5.82 -3.18 -11.46
N SER A 110 -5.98 -1.85 -11.71
CA SER A 110 -5.85 -1.26 -13.05
C SER A 110 -4.42 -1.39 -13.59
N HIS A 111 -3.41 -1.20 -12.74
CA HIS A 111 -2.01 -1.33 -13.13
C HIS A 111 -1.65 -2.78 -13.47
N GLU A 112 -2.08 -3.74 -12.66
CA GLU A 112 -1.91 -5.17 -12.94
C GLU A 112 -2.59 -5.58 -14.25
N LYS A 113 -3.81 -5.07 -14.50
CA LYS A 113 -4.54 -5.31 -15.74
C LYS A 113 -3.81 -4.73 -16.95
N ALA A 114 -3.32 -3.48 -16.87
CA ALA A 114 -2.55 -2.84 -17.95
C ALA A 114 -1.28 -3.65 -18.28
N LEU A 115 -0.58 -4.16 -17.27
CA LEU A 115 0.56 -5.06 -17.46
C LEU A 115 0.15 -6.33 -18.23
N CYS A 116 -0.92 -7.00 -17.82
CA CYS A 116 -1.39 -8.21 -18.50
C CYS A 116 -1.78 -7.92 -19.97
N GLU A 117 -2.48 -6.81 -20.23
CA GLU A 117 -2.87 -6.41 -21.60
C GLU A 117 -1.65 -6.11 -22.47
N PHE A 118 -0.64 -5.44 -21.93
CA PHE A 118 0.63 -5.17 -22.63
C PHE A 118 1.35 -6.47 -23.01
N LEU A 119 1.44 -7.43 -22.08
CA LEU A 119 2.09 -8.72 -22.34
C LEU A 119 1.32 -9.55 -23.36
N LEU A 120 -0.02 -9.53 -23.33
CA LEU A 120 -0.86 -10.19 -24.34
C LEU A 120 -0.66 -9.57 -25.74
N LYS A 121 -0.62 -8.24 -25.84
CA LYS A 121 -0.30 -7.54 -27.11
C LYS A 121 1.08 -7.90 -27.65
N SER A 122 2.01 -8.22 -26.73
CA SER A 122 3.36 -8.68 -27.08
C SER A 122 3.44 -10.17 -27.39
N ASN A 123 2.31 -10.88 -27.51
CA ASN A 123 2.20 -12.31 -27.76
C ASN A 123 2.94 -13.19 -26.72
N LEU A 124 3.04 -12.73 -25.47
CA LEU A 124 3.65 -13.50 -24.41
C LEU A 124 2.62 -14.41 -23.74
N VAL A 125 3.02 -15.63 -23.41
CA VAL A 125 2.19 -16.61 -22.71
C VAL A 125 2.57 -16.65 -21.25
N PHE A 126 1.58 -16.46 -20.39
CA PHE A 126 1.80 -16.40 -18.93
C PHE A 126 0.60 -16.92 -18.15
N GLU A 127 0.78 -17.06 -16.85
CA GLU A 127 -0.26 -17.31 -15.85
C GLU A 127 -0.37 -16.08 -14.95
N THR A 128 -1.59 -15.71 -14.63
CA THR A 128 -1.88 -14.62 -13.68
C THR A 128 -1.83 -15.12 -12.23
N GLU A 129 -1.80 -14.20 -11.28
CA GLU A 129 -1.94 -14.51 -9.86
C GLU A 129 -3.19 -15.39 -9.59
N ALA A 130 -4.32 -15.07 -10.26
CA ALA A 130 -5.55 -15.81 -10.13
C ALA A 130 -5.43 -17.26 -10.64
N ASP A 131 -4.76 -17.48 -11.76
CA ASP A 131 -4.50 -18.82 -12.32
C ASP A 131 -3.63 -19.66 -11.38
N LEU A 132 -2.59 -19.05 -10.80
CA LEU A 132 -1.69 -19.70 -9.85
C LEU A 132 -2.41 -20.05 -8.56
N LYS A 133 -3.23 -19.16 -8.03
CA LYS A 133 -4.08 -19.42 -6.84
C LYS A 133 -5.08 -20.56 -7.10
N ALA A 134 -5.69 -20.59 -8.28
CA ALA A 134 -6.63 -21.68 -8.66
C ALA A 134 -5.94 -23.06 -8.72
N LYS A 135 -4.63 -23.10 -8.98
CA LYS A 135 -3.80 -24.32 -8.94
C LYS A 135 -3.29 -24.68 -7.55
N GLY A 136 -3.55 -23.84 -6.54
CA GLY A 136 -3.08 -24.06 -5.17
C GLY A 136 -1.62 -23.68 -4.96
N GLU A 137 -1.02 -22.86 -5.85
CA GLU A 137 0.35 -22.39 -5.69
C GLU A 137 0.49 -21.47 -4.46
N SER A 138 1.57 -21.63 -3.72
CA SER A 138 1.86 -20.85 -2.52
C SER A 138 2.56 -19.52 -2.80
N LEU A 139 3.16 -19.39 -3.99
CA LEU A 139 3.83 -18.20 -4.47
C LEU A 139 3.19 -17.76 -5.78
N THR A 140 2.60 -16.58 -5.77
CA THR A 140 1.76 -16.08 -6.86
C THR A 140 2.18 -14.68 -7.25
N PRO A 141 3.23 -14.51 -8.09
CA PRO A 141 3.49 -13.23 -8.74
C PRO A 141 2.29 -12.84 -9.61
N ASP A 142 2.12 -11.54 -9.88
CA ASP A 142 1.02 -11.06 -10.72
C ASP A 142 1.06 -11.70 -12.12
N VAL A 143 2.28 -11.97 -12.62
CA VAL A 143 2.52 -12.65 -13.89
C VAL A 143 3.64 -13.68 -13.73
N LEU A 144 3.40 -14.92 -14.11
CA LEU A 144 4.39 -15.97 -14.29
C LEU A 144 4.47 -16.34 -15.77
N LEU A 145 5.53 -15.94 -16.45
CA LEU A 145 5.75 -16.25 -17.85
C LEU A 145 5.97 -17.75 -18.05
N LYS A 146 5.41 -18.35 -19.11
CA LYS A 146 5.61 -19.78 -19.44
C LYS A 146 7.06 -20.08 -19.81
N GLU A 147 7.72 -19.13 -20.46
CA GLU A 147 9.14 -19.17 -20.81
C GLU A 147 9.80 -17.87 -20.35
N ALA A 148 11.08 -17.93 -20.02
CA ALA A 148 11.82 -16.71 -19.68
C ALA A 148 11.95 -15.83 -20.93
N VAL A 149 11.71 -14.54 -20.76
CA VAL A 149 11.89 -13.54 -21.81
C VAL A 149 13.14 -12.71 -21.56
N THR A 150 13.75 -12.24 -22.62
CA THR A 150 14.88 -11.32 -22.56
C THR A 150 14.38 -9.89 -22.61
N ILE A 151 14.67 -9.09 -21.60
CA ILE A 151 14.38 -7.66 -21.56
C ILE A 151 15.70 -6.90 -21.59
N THR A 152 15.80 -5.90 -22.49
CA THR A 152 16.95 -5.01 -22.58
C THR A 152 16.64 -3.68 -21.93
N VAL A 153 17.47 -3.26 -20.98
CA VAL A 153 17.39 -1.97 -20.31
C VAL A 153 18.72 -1.26 -20.51
N GLY A 154 18.73 -0.19 -21.30
CA GLY A 154 19.97 0.42 -21.78
C GLY A 154 20.81 -0.60 -22.57
N ASP A 155 22.07 -0.78 -22.15
CA ASP A 155 23.00 -1.74 -22.77
C ASP A 155 23.01 -3.13 -22.10
N THR A 156 22.11 -3.37 -21.14
CA THR A 156 22.11 -4.60 -20.34
C THR A 156 20.89 -5.45 -20.66
N THR A 157 21.12 -6.75 -20.86
CA THR A 157 20.05 -7.75 -21.08
C THR A 157 19.78 -8.55 -19.81
N HIS A 158 18.50 -8.80 -19.55
CA HIS A 158 18.04 -9.52 -18.36
C HIS A 158 17.08 -10.64 -18.77
N GLN A 159 17.23 -11.81 -18.16
CA GLN A 159 16.23 -12.87 -18.26
C GLN A 159 15.13 -12.60 -17.23
N VAL A 160 13.86 -12.69 -17.62
CA VAL A 160 12.70 -12.44 -16.76
C VAL A 160 11.73 -13.60 -16.87
N ARG A 161 11.41 -14.21 -15.73
CA ARG A 161 10.49 -15.33 -15.61
C ARG A 161 9.20 -14.97 -14.90
N TRP A 162 9.23 -13.99 -14.01
CA TRP A 162 8.08 -13.46 -13.28
C TRP A 162 8.10 -11.94 -13.29
N ILE A 163 6.90 -11.36 -13.26
CA ILE A 163 6.71 -9.90 -13.17
C ILE A 163 5.68 -9.63 -12.07
N ASP A 164 5.95 -8.63 -11.27
CA ASP A 164 5.06 -8.22 -10.18
C ASP A 164 4.90 -6.70 -10.23
N ALA A 165 3.65 -6.25 -10.36
CA ALA A 165 3.28 -4.84 -10.49
C ALA A 165 3.28 -4.15 -9.14
N LYS A 166 3.74 -2.90 -9.10
CA LYS A 166 3.82 -2.10 -7.88
C LYS A 166 3.17 -0.73 -8.08
N ASN A 167 2.00 -0.55 -7.52
CA ASN A 167 1.26 0.71 -7.60
C ASN A 167 1.78 1.75 -6.59
N TYR A 168 3.10 1.98 -6.60
CA TYR A 168 3.78 2.98 -5.79
C TYR A 168 5.15 3.34 -6.37
N SER A 169 5.74 4.45 -5.89
CA SER A 169 7.09 4.86 -6.24
C SER A 169 8.13 4.02 -5.49
N LEU A 170 9.17 3.59 -6.18
CA LEU A 170 10.34 3.00 -5.53
C LEU A 170 11.18 4.12 -4.91
N ALA A 171 11.00 4.34 -3.62
CA ALA A 171 11.78 5.27 -2.82
C ALA A 171 12.69 4.52 -1.84
N PRO A 172 13.84 5.09 -1.40
CA PRO A 172 14.84 4.39 -0.59
C PRO A 172 14.40 4.22 0.88
N HIS A 173 13.17 3.78 1.10
CA HIS A 173 12.61 3.51 2.42
C HIS A 173 12.95 2.10 2.88
N LYS A 174 13.75 1.98 3.92
CA LYS A 174 14.28 0.73 4.46
C LYS A 174 13.22 -0.37 4.65
N PHE A 175 12.01 -0.01 5.08
CA PHE A 175 10.92 -0.94 5.27
C PHE A 175 10.43 -1.54 3.94
N PHE A 176 10.20 -0.71 2.92
CA PHE A 176 9.74 -1.17 1.60
C PHE A 176 10.81 -1.96 0.88
N LEU A 177 12.06 -1.47 0.91
CA LEU A 177 13.19 -2.20 0.34
C LEU A 177 13.34 -3.59 0.97
N SER A 178 13.19 -3.70 2.30
CA SER A 178 13.21 -5.00 3.00
C SER A 178 12.07 -5.92 2.56
N LYS A 179 10.86 -5.39 2.30
CA LYS A 179 9.74 -6.21 1.77
C LYS A 179 10.01 -6.69 0.36
N LEU A 180 10.44 -5.79 -0.53
CA LEU A 180 10.79 -6.13 -1.92
C LEU A 180 11.88 -7.19 -1.96
N THR A 181 12.96 -7.01 -1.19
CA THR A 181 14.06 -7.98 -1.10
C THR A 181 13.57 -9.35 -0.66
N LYS A 182 12.71 -9.43 0.37
CA LYS A 182 12.17 -10.70 0.85
C LYS A 182 11.23 -11.37 -0.16
N GLN A 183 10.42 -10.58 -0.87
CA GLN A 183 9.53 -11.09 -1.92
C GLN A 183 10.36 -11.60 -3.10
N ALA A 184 11.31 -10.80 -3.59
CA ALA A 184 12.21 -11.17 -4.67
C ALA A 184 12.96 -12.47 -4.36
N ALA A 185 13.54 -12.60 -3.16
CA ALA A 185 14.27 -13.80 -2.77
C ALA A 185 13.41 -15.07 -2.85
N LYS A 186 12.12 -15.00 -2.50
CA LYS A 186 11.19 -16.13 -2.63
C LYS A 186 10.91 -16.46 -4.10
N TYR A 187 10.63 -15.45 -4.92
CA TYR A 187 10.33 -15.62 -6.33
C TYR A 187 11.54 -16.10 -7.13
N ILE A 188 12.73 -15.53 -6.87
CA ILE A 188 13.97 -15.97 -7.50
C ILE A 188 14.24 -17.45 -7.19
N LYS A 189 14.07 -17.87 -5.95
CA LYS A 189 14.28 -19.26 -5.54
C LYS A 189 13.31 -20.23 -6.25
N ALA A 190 12.06 -19.79 -6.48
CA ALA A 190 11.03 -20.64 -7.06
C ALA A 190 11.02 -20.62 -8.59
N PHE A 191 11.23 -19.44 -9.18
CA PHE A 191 10.98 -19.21 -10.61
C PHE A 191 12.19 -18.69 -11.38
N GLY A 192 13.28 -18.30 -10.70
CA GLY A 192 14.44 -17.66 -11.31
C GLY A 192 14.33 -16.14 -11.36
N PRO A 193 15.09 -15.48 -12.27
CA PRO A 193 15.14 -14.03 -12.38
C PRO A 193 13.78 -13.41 -12.75
N GLY A 194 13.54 -12.16 -12.35
CA GLY A 194 12.26 -11.49 -12.61
C GLY A 194 12.32 -9.98 -12.63
N ALA A 195 11.14 -9.36 -12.59
CA ALA A 195 11.00 -7.93 -12.66
C ALA A 195 9.94 -7.41 -11.67
N PHE A 196 10.18 -6.22 -11.11
CA PHE A 196 9.14 -5.38 -10.55
C PHE A 196 8.83 -4.24 -11.53
N VAL A 197 7.54 -3.99 -11.77
CA VAL A 197 7.06 -2.88 -12.63
C VAL A 197 6.34 -1.88 -11.76
N PHE A 198 6.89 -0.68 -11.65
CA PHE A 198 6.36 0.39 -10.81
C PHE A 198 5.48 1.34 -11.61
N ASN A 199 4.29 1.66 -11.10
CA ASN A 199 3.37 2.61 -11.73
C ASN A 199 3.86 4.06 -11.66
N HIS A 200 4.67 4.36 -10.64
CA HIS A 200 5.25 5.68 -10.43
C HIS A 200 6.78 5.64 -10.57
N SER A 201 7.47 6.70 -10.16
CA SER A 201 8.91 6.84 -10.34
C SER A 201 9.75 5.77 -9.61
N ILE A 202 10.93 5.53 -10.13
CA ILE A 202 11.90 4.56 -9.63
C ILE A 202 13.14 5.30 -9.11
N ASP A 203 13.61 4.94 -7.91
CA ASP A 203 14.94 5.30 -7.42
C ASP A 203 15.99 4.39 -8.05
N ASP A 204 16.78 4.95 -8.94
CA ASP A 204 17.82 4.22 -9.68
C ASP A 204 19.00 3.76 -8.82
N SER A 205 19.10 4.19 -7.56
CA SER A 205 20.16 3.76 -6.65
C SER A 205 19.94 2.36 -6.08
N PHE A 206 18.68 1.86 -6.10
CA PHE A 206 18.33 0.56 -5.56
C PHE A 206 18.46 -0.54 -6.61
N ARG A 207 19.17 -1.59 -6.27
CA ARG A 207 19.36 -2.77 -7.12
C ARG A 207 19.16 -4.04 -6.32
N LEU A 208 18.58 -5.05 -6.98
CA LEU A 208 18.52 -6.42 -6.49
C LEU A 208 19.17 -7.34 -7.52
N GLU A 209 19.95 -8.28 -7.05
CA GLU A 209 20.51 -9.31 -7.91
C GLU A 209 19.40 -10.18 -8.52
N ASN A 210 19.48 -10.46 -9.81
CA ASN A 210 18.48 -11.24 -10.57
C ASN A 210 17.06 -10.64 -10.61
N VAL A 211 16.90 -9.35 -10.32
CA VAL A 211 15.63 -8.64 -10.46
C VAL A 211 15.87 -7.28 -11.11
N ILE A 212 15.10 -6.96 -12.14
CA ILE A 212 15.11 -5.63 -12.72
C ILE A 212 13.93 -4.80 -12.19
N MET A 213 14.16 -3.49 -12.08
CA MET A 213 13.13 -2.50 -11.75
C MET A 213 12.75 -1.79 -13.04
N LEU A 214 11.47 -1.81 -13.39
CA LEU A 214 10.96 -1.23 -14.62
C LEU A 214 9.95 -0.12 -14.30
N ASP A 215 10.02 0.95 -15.07
CA ASP A 215 9.02 2.00 -15.09
C ASP A 215 7.80 1.50 -15.87
N GLY A 216 6.63 1.52 -15.23
CA GLY A 216 5.37 1.08 -15.79
C GLY A 216 4.65 2.14 -16.62
N SER A 217 5.19 3.35 -16.78
CA SER A 217 4.54 4.44 -17.54
C SER A 217 4.20 4.05 -18.98
N ALA A 218 5.01 3.18 -19.61
CA ALA A 218 4.78 2.67 -20.95
C ALA A 218 3.57 1.73 -21.06
N LEU A 219 3.01 1.23 -19.96
CA LEU A 219 1.83 0.36 -19.99
C LEU A 219 0.55 1.10 -20.37
N TYR A 220 0.56 2.43 -20.29
CA TYR A 220 -0.59 3.30 -20.53
C TYR A 220 -0.53 4.04 -21.88
N LEU A 221 0.47 3.76 -22.71
CA LEU A 221 0.62 4.28 -24.08
C LEU A 221 -0.01 3.33 -25.10
#